data_eec6f33d2f4a8af44c4d0006412d0690
#
_entry.id   eec6f33d2f4a8af44c4d0006412d0690
#
_cell.length_a   1.000
_cell.length_b   1.000
_cell.length_c   1.000
_cell.angle_alpha   90.00
_cell.angle_beta   90.00
_cell.angle_gamma   90.00
#
_symmetry.space_group_name_H-M   'P 1'
#
loop_
_entity.id
_entity.type
_entity.pdbx_description
1 polymer ?
#
loop_
_entity_poly.entity_id
_entity_poly.type
_entity_poly.pdbx_seq_one_letter_code
_entity_poly.pdbx_strand_id
1 'polypeptide(L)'
;IDLKKDSLIGVIVVGTGLPQVGCEREILKDYFDDNGENGFDYSYRYPGMNKVLQAAGRVIRTSEDVGIIVLLDERFRQYSYRRMFPREWEQVVPVTVDTVAKKVERFWDAWLWQQR
;
A
#
# COMPACT_ATOMS: atom_id res chain seq x y z
N ILE A 1 -8.68 5.42 -15.19
CA ILE A 1 -8.21 4.77 -16.44
C ILE A 1 -7.70 3.38 -16.13
N ASP A 2 -8.26 2.40 -16.79
CA ASP A 2 -7.79 1.03 -16.68
C ASP A 2 -6.72 0.77 -17.74
N LEU A 3 -5.51 0.48 -17.28
CA LEU A 3 -4.41 0.13 -18.15
C LEU A 3 -4.32 -1.38 -18.29
N LYS A 4 -3.91 -1.82 -19.47
CA LYS A 4 -3.75 -3.24 -19.73
C LYS A 4 -2.46 -3.75 -19.08
N LYS A 5 -2.38 -5.06 -18.98
CA LYS A 5 -1.40 -5.87 -18.26
C LYS A 5 0.04 -5.37 -18.31
N ASP A 6 0.56 -5.02 -19.48
CA ASP A 6 1.96 -4.61 -19.61
C ASP A 6 2.16 -3.09 -19.59
N SER A 7 1.08 -2.33 -19.39
CA SER A 7 1.12 -0.87 -19.44
C SER A 7 1.52 -0.23 -18.12
N LEU A 8 1.41 -0.96 -17.01
CA LEU A 8 1.72 -0.44 -15.69
C LEU A 8 2.39 -1.55 -14.86
N ILE A 9 3.70 -1.44 -14.71
CA ILE A 9 4.51 -2.49 -14.08
C ILE A 9 4.97 -2.13 -12.67
N GLY A 10 4.73 -0.91 -12.24
CA GLY A 10 5.10 -0.49 -10.90
C GLY A 10 4.42 0.79 -10.50
N VAL A 11 4.31 0.99 -9.20
CA VAL A 11 3.78 2.22 -8.61
C VAL A 11 4.56 2.53 -7.34
N ILE A 12 4.77 3.83 -7.10
CA ILE A 12 5.39 4.32 -5.89
C ILE A 12 4.33 5.10 -5.12
N VAL A 13 4.06 4.67 -3.89
CA VAL A 13 3.11 5.34 -3.01
C VAL A 13 3.88 6.08 -1.94
N VAL A 14 3.70 7.39 -1.85
CA VAL A 14 4.37 8.24 -0.87
C VAL A 14 3.39 8.58 0.24
N GLY A 15 3.72 8.14 1.46
CA GLY A 15 2.88 8.37 2.62
C GLY A 15 1.76 7.35 2.77
N THR A 16 1.04 7.44 3.88
CA THR A 16 -0.02 6.50 4.23
C THR A 16 -1.41 6.96 3.78
N GLY A 17 -1.49 8.03 3.02
CA GLY A 17 -2.76 8.54 2.52
C GLY A 17 -3.68 9.12 3.59
N LEU A 18 -3.19 9.36 4.80
CA LEU A 18 -4.03 9.84 5.89
C LEU A 18 -4.72 11.15 5.51
N PRO A 19 -6.03 11.28 5.77
CA PRO A 19 -6.72 12.56 5.60
C PRO A 19 -6.08 13.63 6.49
N GLN A 20 -6.19 14.88 6.05
CA GLN A 20 -5.72 16.00 6.85
C GLN A 20 -6.51 16.08 8.15
N VAL A 21 -5.82 16.39 9.24
CA VAL A 21 -6.48 16.59 10.52
C VAL A 21 -7.43 17.80 10.42
N GLY A 22 -8.66 17.60 10.86
CA GLY A 22 -9.68 18.65 10.81
C GLY A 22 -10.84 18.33 11.70
N CYS A 23 -11.72 19.31 11.89
CA CYS A 23 -12.83 19.21 12.83
C CYS A 23 -13.70 17.98 12.57
N GLU A 24 -14.09 17.75 11.32
CA GLU A 24 -14.96 16.64 10.96
C GLU A 24 -14.31 15.28 11.30
N ARG A 25 -13.02 15.13 10.99
CA ARG A 25 -12.30 13.89 11.27
C ARG A 25 -12.15 13.64 12.76
N GLU A 26 -11.93 14.69 13.52
CA GLU A 26 -11.80 14.55 14.98
C GLU A 26 -13.15 14.25 15.65
N ILE A 27 -14.24 14.77 15.14
CA ILE A 27 -15.57 14.42 15.62
C ILE A 27 -15.86 12.95 15.35
N LEU A 28 -15.55 12.45 14.17
CA LEU A 28 -15.72 11.04 13.84
C LEU A 28 -14.85 10.16 14.73
N LYS A 29 -13.60 10.57 14.94
CA LYS A 29 -12.68 9.83 15.80
C LYS A 29 -13.25 9.69 17.20
N ASP A 30 -13.72 10.78 17.79
CA ASP A 30 -14.29 10.78 19.13
C ASP A 30 -15.56 9.94 19.19
N TYR A 31 -16.39 10.00 18.17
CA TYR A 31 -17.59 9.18 18.10
C TYR A 31 -17.25 7.68 18.16
N PHE A 32 -16.29 7.24 17.36
CA PHE A 32 -15.91 5.83 17.36
C PHE A 32 -15.22 5.42 18.65
N ASP A 33 -14.39 6.28 19.22
CA ASP A 33 -13.77 6.01 20.52
C ASP A 33 -14.82 5.82 21.60
N ASP A 34 -15.86 6.66 21.62
CA ASP A 34 -16.93 6.59 22.60
C ASP A 34 -17.79 5.32 22.44
N ASN A 35 -17.79 4.73 21.26
CA ASN A 35 -18.57 3.52 20.98
C ASN A 35 -17.72 2.24 21.03
N GLY A 36 -16.54 2.31 21.62
CA GLY A 36 -15.70 1.13 21.84
C GLY A 36 -14.87 0.70 20.65
N GLU A 37 -14.83 1.51 19.59
CA GLU A 37 -14.02 1.24 18.41
C GLU A 37 -12.74 2.05 18.47
N ASN A 38 -11.79 1.77 17.57
CA ASN A 38 -10.58 2.58 17.46
C ASN A 38 -10.86 3.76 16.54
N GLY A 39 -11.06 4.94 17.14
CA GLY A 39 -11.43 6.15 16.39
C GLY A 39 -10.39 6.58 15.37
N PHE A 40 -9.11 6.44 15.70
CA PHE A 40 -8.04 6.78 14.75
C PHE A 40 -8.11 5.88 13.51
N ASP A 41 -8.32 4.58 13.69
CA ASP A 41 -8.43 3.64 12.58
C ASP A 41 -9.57 4.03 11.64
N TYR A 42 -10.76 4.25 12.19
CA TYR A 42 -11.94 4.53 11.36
C TYR A 42 -11.90 5.91 10.71
N SER A 43 -11.36 6.90 11.40
CA SER A 43 -11.34 8.27 10.89
C SER A 43 -10.16 8.57 9.98
N TYR A 44 -9.01 7.95 10.20
CA TYR A 44 -7.78 8.28 9.49
C TYR A 44 -7.14 7.09 8.79
N ARG A 45 -6.88 5.99 9.51
CA ARG A 45 -6.07 4.89 8.96
C ARG A 45 -6.78 4.14 7.86
N TYR A 46 -8.01 3.74 8.07
CA TYR A 46 -8.76 2.99 7.04
C TYR A 46 -8.99 3.82 5.78
N PRO A 47 -9.48 5.08 5.87
CA PRO A 47 -9.59 5.91 4.66
C PRO A 47 -8.26 6.11 3.94
N GLY A 48 -7.16 6.26 4.68
CA GLY A 48 -5.84 6.40 4.10
C GLY A 48 -5.42 5.14 3.34
N MET A 49 -5.57 3.98 3.98
CA MET A 49 -5.23 2.71 3.33
C MET A 49 -6.09 2.42 2.12
N ASN A 50 -7.35 2.83 2.11
CA ASN A 50 -8.19 2.68 0.92
C ASN A 50 -7.60 3.40 -0.28
N LYS A 51 -7.04 4.59 -0.08
CA LYS A 51 -6.37 5.32 -1.17
C LYS A 51 -5.12 4.59 -1.65
N VAL A 52 -4.34 4.05 -0.71
CA VAL A 52 -3.14 3.26 -1.04
C VAL A 52 -3.53 2.01 -1.84
N LEU A 53 -4.57 1.31 -1.40
CA LEU A 53 -5.03 0.10 -2.06
C LEU A 53 -5.60 0.38 -3.45
N GLN A 54 -6.27 1.50 -3.64
CA GLN A 54 -6.75 1.91 -4.96
C GLN A 54 -5.60 2.19 -5.92
N ALA A 55 -4.56 2.86 -5.46
CA ALA A 55 -3.38 3.11 -6.27
C ALA A 55 -2.67 1.80 -6.63
N ALA A 56 -2.48 0.93 -5.65
CA ALA A 56 -1.81 -0.36 -5.85
C ALA A 56 -2.62 -1.29 -6.75
N GLY A 57 -3.95 -1.23 -6.67
CA GLY A 57 -4.84 -2.06 -7.48
C GLY A 57 -4.74 -1.81 -8.98
N ARG A 58 -4.11 -0.74 -9.38
CA ARG A 58 -3.84 -0.49 -10.81
C ARG A 58 -2.70 -1.36 -11.33
N VAL A 59 -1.87 -1.87 -10.45
CA VAL A 59 -0.72 -2.71 -10.82
C VAL A 59 -1.04 -4.19 -10.59
N ILE A 60 -1.51 -4.52 -9.40
CA ILE A 60 -1.82 -5.90 -9.02
C ILE A 60 -3.28 -5.98 -8.61
N ARG A 61 -4.12 -6.54 -9.48
CA ARG A 61 -5.56 -6.70 -9.25
C ARG A 61 -5.94 -8.15 -8.96
N THR A 62 -5.19 -9.07 -9.55
CA THR A 62 -5.45 -10.50 -9.44
C THR A 62 -4.16 -11.23 -9.11
N SER A 63 -4.28 -12.50 -8.79
CA SER A 63 -3.12 -13.36 -8.52
C SER A 63 -2.22 -13.58 -9.76
N GLU A 64 -2.74 -13.28 -10.94
CA GLU A 64 -1.98 -13.43 -12.19
C GLU A 64 -1.18 -12.18 -12.56
N ASP A 65 -1.49 -11.05 -11.95
CA ASP A 65 -0.80 -9.81 -12.25
C ASP A 65 0.60 -9.82 -11.64
N VAL A 66 1.55 -9.24 -12.35
CA VAL A 66 2.94 -9.11 -11.91
C VAL A 66 3.34 -7.66 -11.92
N GLY A 67 3.86 -7.18 -10.81
CA GLY A 67 4.29 -5.80 -10.70
C GLY A 67 4.96 -5.53 -9.38
N ILE A 68 5.40 -4.29 -9.20
CA ILE A 68 6.06 -3.85 -7.98
C ILE A 68 5.32 -2.66 -7.40
N ILE A 69 5.09 -2.70 -6.10
CA ILE A 69 4.52 -1.61 -5.33
C ILE A 69 5.56 -1.18 -4.30
N VAL A 70 5.97 0.08 -4.36
CA VAL A 70 6.94 0.64 -3.41
C VAL A 70 6.18 1.59 -2.47
N LEU A 71 6.24 1.29 -1.18
CA LEU A 71 5.58 2.08 -0.15
C LEU A 71 6.63 2.90 0.62
N LEU A 72 6.60 4.21 0.45
CA LEU A 72 7.58 5.13 1.01
C LEU A 72 7.06 5.83 2.27
N ASP A 73 7.00 5.07 3.37
CA ASP A 73 6.67 5.62 4.69
C ASP A 73 6.96 4.55 5.72
N GLU A 74 7.65 4.91 6.79
CA GLU A 74 8.00 3.95 7.85
C GLU A 74 6.77 3.35 8.53
N ARG A 75 5.65 4.04 8.53
CA ARG A 75 4.41 3.55 9.16
C ARG A 75 3.91 2.26 8.53
N PHE A 76 4.21 2.02 7.26
CA PHE A 76 3.83 0.77 6.59
C PHE A 76 4.50 -0.46 7.20
N ARG A 77 5.57 -0.28 7.98
CA ARG A 77 6.24 -1.38 8.68
C ARG A 77 5.53 -1.78 9.97
N GLN A 78 4.64 -0.94 10.48
CA GLN A 78 3.88 -1.22 11.69
C GLN A 78 2.82 -2.29 11.42
N TYR A 79 2.59 -3.15 12.40
CA TYR A 79 1.60 -4.23 12.29
C TYR A 79 0.21 -3.68 11.96
N SER A 80 -0.15 -2.53 12.54
CA SER A 80 -1.45 -1.91 12.32
C SER A 80 -1.72 -1.57 10.85
N TYR A 81 -0.67 -1.35 10.06
CA TYR A 81 -0.79 -1.15 8.61
C TYR A 81 -0.59 -2.44 7.85
N ARG A 82 0.39 -3.27 8.24
CA ARG A 82 0.70 -4.51 7.53
C ARG A 82 -0.47 -5.49 7.51
N ARG A 83 -1.27 -5.53 8.55
CA ARG A 83 -2.44 -6.41 8.61
C ARG A 83 -3.51 -6.06 7.58
N MET A 84 -3.43 -4.85 7.00
CA MET A 84 -4.37 -4.40 5.97
C MET A 84 -3.88 -4.67 4.54
N PHE A 85 -2.69 -5.22 4.40
CA PHE A 85 -2.14 -5.54 3.08
C PHE A 85 -2.93 -6.68 2.45
N PRO A 86 -3.25 -6.57 1.15
CA PRO A 86 -3.99 -7.64 0.45
C PRO A 86 -3.20 -8.96 0.39
N ARG A 87 -3.92 -10.05 0.26
CA ARG A 87 -3.30 -11.37 0.09
C ARG A 87 -2.49 -11.47 -1.19
N GLU A 88 -2.86 -10.70 -2.21
CA GLU A 88 -2.18 -10.67 -3.49
C GLU A 88 -0.75 -10.13 -3.38
N TRP A 89 -0.44 -9.45 -2.30
CA TRP A 89 0.91 -8.97 -2.02
C TRP A 89 1.71 -10.11 -1.36
N GLU A 90 2.24 -11.01 -2.19
CA GLU A 90 2.87 -12.24 -1.69
C GLU A 90 4.14 -12.01 -0.92
N GLN A 91 4.98 -11.07 -1.36
CA GLN A 91 6.24 -10.78 -0.71
C GLN A 91 6.33 -9.31 -0.34
N VAL A 92 6.40 -9.05 0.96
CA VAL A 92 6.62 -7.70 1.48
C VAL A 92 8.02 -7.66 2.07
N VAL A 93 8.90 -6.88 1.45
CA VAL A 93 10.33 -6.85 1.81
C VAL A 93 10.68 -5.46 2.31
N PRO A 94 11.15 -5.33 3.56
CA PRO A 94 11.67 -4.04 4.03
C PRO A 94 12.91 -3.65 3.24
N VAL A 95 12.99 -2.39 2.84
CA VAL A 95 14.12 -1.86 2.07
C VAL A 95 14.53 -0.51 2.62
N THR A 96 15.74 -0.09 2.27
CA THR A 96 16.22 1.26 2.53
C THR A 96 16.37 1.98 1.21
N VAL A 97 16.62 3.29 1.28
CA VAL A 97 16.90 4.09 0.08
C VAL A 97 18.07 3.49 -0.72
N ASP A 98 19.04 2.93 0.00
CA ASP A 98 20.25 2.37 -0.63
C ASP A 98 20.02 1.01 -1.28
N THR A 99 19.02 0.25 -0.83
CA THR A 99 18.83 -1.13 -1.28
C THR A 99 17.63 -1.33 -2.18
N VAL A 100 16.72 -0.35 -2.26
CA VAL A 100 15.46 -0.52 -3.00
C VAL A 100 15.70 -0.78 -4.49
N ALA A 101 16.61 -0.05 -5.12
CA ALA A 101 16.88 -0.20 -6.55
C ALA A 101 17.39 -1.60 -6.88
N LYS A 102 18.31 -2.11 -6.05
CA LYS A 102 18.87 -3.46 -6.26
C LYS A 102 17.80 -4.54 -6.12
N LYS A 103 16.90 -4.40 -5.15
CA LYS A 103 15.84 -5.37 -4.95
C LYS A 103 14.82 -5.36 -6.09
N VAL A 104 14.53 -4.19 -6.63
CA VAL A 104 13.67 -4.05 -7.81
C VAL A 104 14.32 -4.72 -9.02
N GLU A 105 15.62 -4.48 -9.24
CA GLU A 105 16.35 -5.11 -10.34
C GLU A 105 16.33 -6.63 -10.21
N ARG A 106 16.59 -7.16 -9.03
CA ARG A 106 16.58 -8.61 -8.79
C ARG A 106 15.22 -9.23 -9.06
N PHE A 107 14.16 -8.53 -8.67
CA PHE A 107 12.81 -9.01 -8.92
C PHE A 107 12.54 -9.14 -10.41
N TRP A 108 12.85 -8.09 -11.20
CA TRP A 108 12.60 -8.10 -12.62
C TRP A 108 13.51 -9.06 -13.37
N ASP A 109 14.77 -9.18 -12.96
CA ASP A 109 15.69 -10.13 -13.57
C ASP A 109 15.19 -11.56 -13.36
N ALA A 110 14.75 -11.91 -12.16
CA ALA A 110 14.21 -13.22 -11.87
C ALA A 110 12.95 -13.50 -12.68
N TRP A 111 12.05 -12.51 -12.77
CA TRP A 111 10.81 -12.67 -13.52
C TRP A 111 11.05 -12.82 -15.00
N LEU A 112 11.91 -11.99 -15.58
CA LEU A 112 12.26 -12.07 -17.00
C LEU A 112 12.98 -13.38 -17.33
N TRP A 113 13.80 -13.86 -16.42
CA TRP A 113 14.45 -15.16 -16.60
C TRP A 113 13.43 -16.29 -16.70
N GLN A 114 12.41 -16.26 -15.85
CA GLN A 114 11.35 -17.28 -15.87
C GLN A 114 10.51 -17.24 -17.16
N GLN A 115 10.44 -16.10 -17.84
CA GLN A 115 9.68 -15.95 -19.08
C GLN A 115 10.42 -16.44 -20.33
N ARG A 116 11.69 -16.78 -20.18
CA ARG A 116 12.47 -17.36 -21.27
C ARG A 116 12.18 -18.88 -21.38
#